data_66c6b6785a71b02df53a652396d2ab71
#
_entry.id   66c6b6785a71b02df53a652396d2ab71
#
_cell.length_a   1.000
_cell.length_b   1.000
_cell.length_c   1.000
_cell.angle_alpha   90.00
_cell.angle_beta   90.00
_cell.angle_gamma   90.00
#
_symmetry.space_group_name_H-M   'P 1'
#
loop_
_entity.id
_entity.type
_entity.pdbx_description
1 polymer ?
#
loop_
_entity_poly.entity_id
_entity_poly.type
_entity_poly.pdbx_seq_one_letter_code
_entity_poly.pdbx_strand_id
1 'polypeptide(L)'
;MADKKFAHVRMLLIDNYDSFTYNLVQAFAAHGADVMVYRNDMISVDDALALDPSHLVISPGPGRPEDAGVSLDMISAFAGVVPILGVCLGHQSIVQQQGGKIVRAERLMHGKTSLIKHDGKSVFEGLPQPFEVGRYHSLCAETDSLPDTLEITAETDSGVIMGVRHKTLQIEGVQFHPESVLTPAGETLMSNFMKMEKQ
;
A
#
# COMPACT_ATOMS: atom_id res chain seq x y z
N MET A 1 -27.33 -0.30 10.63
CA MET A 1 -26.90 -0.26 9.23
C MET A 1 -25.52 0.38 9.27
N ALA A 2 -24.48 -0.29 8.78
CA ALA A 2 -23.14 0.32 8.71
C ALA A 2 -23.24 1.57 7.83
N ASP A 3 -22.71 2.67 8.32
CA ASP A 3 -22.69 3.95 7.63
C ASP A 3 -21.80 3.77 6.38
N LYS A 4 -22.40 3.75 5.18
CA LYS A 4 -21.68 3.54 3.90
C LYS A 4 -20.95 4.83 3.50
N LYS A 5 -20.04 5.26 4.37
CA LYS A 5 -19.30 6.54 4.23
C LYS A 5 -18.56 6.66 2.88
N PHE A 6 -18.10 5.53 2.33
CA PHE A 6 -17.30 5.48 1.10
C PHE A 6 -18.00 4.73 -0.05
N ALA A 7 -19.34 4.80 -0.13
CA ALA A 7 -20.11 4.16 -1.20
C ALA A 7 -19.79 4.69 -2.62
N HIS A 8 -19.12 5.84 -2.71
CA HIS A 8 -18.64 6.43 -3.97
C HIS A 8 -17.27 5.90 -4.41
N VAL A 9 -16.55 5.20 -3.52
CA VAL A 9 -15.23 4.64 -3.82
C VAL A 9 -15.38 3.34 -4.59
N ARG A 10 -14.90 3.34 -5.84
CA ARG A 10 -14.74 2.15 -6.68
C ARG A 10 -13.26 1.79 -6.71
N MET A 11 -12.88 0.81 -5.92
CA MET A 11 -11.49 0.43 -5.70
C MET A 11 -11.11 -0.74 -6.58
N LEU A 12 -10.05 -0.60 -7.38
CA LEU A 12 -9.39 -1.72 -8.04
C LEU A 12 -8.28 -2.24 -7.11
N LEU A 13 -8.33 -3.52 -6.77
CA LEU A 13 -7.31 -4.18 -5.95
C LEU A 13 -6.65 -5.29 -6.77
N ILE A 14 -5.33 -5.16 -6.96
CA ILE A 14 -4.51 -6.18 -7.62
C ILE A 14 -4.01 -7.16 -6.56
N ASP A 15 -4.45 -8.42 -6.69
CA ASP A 15 -4.09 -9.53 -5.78
C ASP A 15 -2.79 -10.19 -6.25
N ASN A 16 -1.74 -10.06 -5.46
CA ASN A 16 -0.45 -10.71 -5.68
C ASN A 16 -0.37 -12.11 -5.05
N TYR A 17 -1.49 -12.84 -5.00
CA TYR A 17 -1.57 -14.21 -4.45
C TYR A 17 -1.21 -14.28 -2.96
N ASP A 18 -1.67 -13.31 -2.19
CA ASP A 18 -1.43 -13.25 -0.76
C ASP A 18 -2.66 -13.63 0.07
N SER A 19 -2.45 -14.33 1.17
CA SER A 19 -3.54 -14.73 2.08
C SER A 19 -4.18 -13.53 2.81
N PHE A 20 -3.48 -12.40 2.93
CA PHE A 20 -4.00 -11.18 3.55
C PHE A 20 -4.78 -10.29 2.57
N THR A 21 -4.75 -10.56 1.27
CA THR A 21 -5.47 -9.75 0.27
C THR A 21 -6.94 -9.57 0.64
N TYR A 22 -7.62 -10.63 1.02
CA TYR A 22 -9.04 -10.57 1.36
C TYR A 22 -9.32 -9.86 2.69
N ASN A 23 -8.35 -9.74 3.60
CA ASN A 23 -8.48 -8.88 4.78
C ASN A 23 -8.53 -7.40 4.38
N LEU A 24 -7.70 -6.98 3.40
CA LEU A 24 -7.80 -5.63 2.80
C LEU A 24 -9.16 -5.42 2.15
N VAL A 25 -9.63 -6.37 1.34
CA VAL A 25 -10.96 -6.31 0.68
C VAL A 25 -12.06 -6.12 1.72
N GLN A 26 -12.06 -6.93 2.77
CA GLN A 26 -13.07 -6.86 3.84
C GLN A 26 -13.00 -5.53 4.59
N ALA A 27 -11.81 -5.04 4.89
CA ALA A 27 -11.62 -3.78 5.59
C ALA A 27 -12.17 -2.60 4.77
N PHE A 28 -11.84 -2.50 3.48
CA PHE A 28 -12.36 -1.44 2.60
C PHE A 28 -13.89 -1.58 2.38
N ALA A 29 -14.38 -2.80 2.15
CA ALA A 29 -15.80 -3.05 1.95
C ALA A 29 -16.64 -2.75 3.22
N ALA A 30 -16.09 -2.98 4.41
CA ALA A 30 -16.76 -2.65 5.68
C ALA A 30 -17.03 -1.15 5.80
N HIS A 31 -16.21 -0.30 5.22
CA HIS A 31 -16.41 1.14 5.11
C HIS A 31 -17.31 1.57 3.94
N GLY A 32 -17.78 0.63 3.14
CA GLY A 32 -18.75 0.85 2.06
C GLY A 32 -18.14 0.98 0.67
N ALA A 33 -16.83 0.83 0.49
CA ALA A 33 -16.20 0.84 -0.83
C ALA A 33 -16.66 -0.37 -1.69
N ASP A 34 -16.82 -0.15 -2.99
CA ASP A 34 -17.00 -1.20 -3.99
C ASP A 34 -15.62 -1.70 -4.43
N VAL A 35 -15.23 -2.92 -4.03
CA VAL A 35 -13.89 -3.44 -4.25
C VAL A 35 -13.89 -4.50 -5.34
N MET A 36 -13.28 -4.17 -6.48
CA MET A 36 -13.04 -5.08 -7.60
C MET A 36 -11.65 -5.72 -7.42
N VAL A 37 -11.60 -7.04 -7.32
CA VAL A 37 -10.36 -7.79 -7.09
C VAL A 37 -9.98 -8.56 -8.34
N TYR A 38 -8.75 -8.36 -8.81
CA TYR A 38 -8.16 -9.12 -9.91
C TYR A 38 -6.77 -9.62 -9.53
N ARG A 39 -6.47 -10.87 -9.86
CA ARG A 39 -5.12 -11.41 -9.73
C ARG A 39 -4.17 -10.71 -10.70
N ASN A 40 -2.92 -10.56 -10.29
CA ASN A 40 -1.89 -9.82 -11.01
C ASN A 40 -1.52 -10.37 -12.40
N ASP A 41 -2.01 -11.55 -12.75
CA ASP A 41 -1.85 -12.21 -14.05
C ASP A 41 -3.17 -12.39 -14.80
N MET A 42 -4.29 -11.87 -14.28
CA MET A 42 -5.65 -12.11 -14.80
C MET A 42 -6.34 -10.84 -15.31
N ILE A 43 -5.62 -9.73 -15.41
CA ILE A 43 -6.13 -8.47 -15.94
C ILE A 43 -5.02 -7.75 -16.69
N SER A 44 -5.33 -7.17 -17.84
CA SER A 44 -4.43 -6.26 -18.53
C SER A 44 -4.53 -4.83 -18.00
N VAL A 45 -3.53 -4.00 -18.27
CA VAL A 45 -3.57 -2.55 -17.92
C VAL A 45 -4.74 -1.86 -18.63
N ASP A 46 -4.97 -2.17 -19.91
CA ASP A 46 -6.06 -1.56 -20.69
C ASP A 46 -7.44 -1.93 -20.13
N ASP A 47 -7.64 -3.20 -19.76
CA ASP A 47 -8.88 -3.62 -19.10
C ASP A 47 -9.07 -2.93 -17.74
N ALA A 48 -7.99 -2.79 -16.97
CA ALA A 48 -8.02 -2.11 -15.69
C ALA A 48 -8.39 -0.61 -15.83
N LEU A 49 -7.82 0.06 -16.82
CA LEU A 49 -8.17 1.46 -17.14
C LEU A 49 -9.64 1.58 -17.57
N ALA A 50 -10.14 0.62 -18.36
CA ALA A 50 -11.53 0.59 -18.82
C ALA A 50 -12.55 0.39 -17.68
N LEU A 51 -12.14 -0.16 -16.53
CA LEU A 51 -12.98 -0.24 -15.34
C LEU A 51 -13.23 1.12 -14.70
N ASP A 52 -12.45 2.15 -15.04
CA ASP A 52 -12.54 3.51 -14.48
C ASP A 52 -12.63 3.53 -12.93
N PRO A 53 -11.68 2.91 -12.22
CA PRO A 53 -11.69 2.92 -10.76
C PRO A 53 -11.42 4.33 -10.22
N SER A 54 -11.83 4.58 -8.98
CA SER A 54 -11.48 5.81 -8.26
C SER A 54 -10.19 5.68 -7.45
N HIS A 55 -9.77 4.44 -7.12
CA HIS A 55 -8.59 4.13 -6.32
C HIS A 55 -7.95 2.83 -6.82
N LEU A 56 -6.62 2.73 -6.68
CA LEU A 56 -5.86 1.52 -6.94
C LEU A 56 -5.15 1.04 -5.68
N VAL A 57 -5.27 -0.24 -5.37
CA VAL A 57 -4.51 -0.90 -4.30
C VAL A 57 -3.68 -2.03 -4.89
N ILE A 58 -2.38 -2.05 -4.56
CA ILE A 58 -1.49 -3.17 -4.87
C ILE A 58 -1.25 -3.96 -3.58
N SER A 59 -1.70 -5.20 -3.57
CA SER A 59 -1.71 -6.04 -2.37
C SER A 59 -0.32 -6.51 -1.93
N PRO A 60 -0.21 -7.04 -0.70
CA PRO A 60 0.90 -7.91 -0.34
C PRO A 60 1.05 -9.09 -1.32
N GLY A 61 2.19 -9.76 -1.27
CA GLY A 61 2.45 -10.94 -2.06
C GLY A 61 3.80 -11.56 -1.77
N PRO A 62 4.04 -12.78 -2.25
CA PRO A 62 5.34 -13.43 -2.18
C PRO A 62 6.31 -12.88 -3.23
N GLY A 63 7.60 -13.19 -3.06
CA GLY A 63 8.63 -12.88 -4.04
C GLY A 63 9.08 -11.42 -4.01
N ARG A 64 9.39 -10.91 -5.17
CA ARG A 64 9.91 -9.56 -5.42
C ARG A 64 8.98 -8.78 -6.34
N PRO A 65 9.10 -7.45 -6.43
CA PRO A 65 8.27 -6.65 -7.34
C PRO A 65 8.28 -7.10 -8.79
N GLU A 66 9.42 -7.56 -9.31
CA GLU A 66 9.55 -8.10 -10.68
C GLU A 66 8.75 -9.39 -10.90
N ASP A 67 8.39 -10.10 -9.83
CA ASP A 67 7.58 -11.33 -9.87
C ASP A 67 6.07 -11.02 -9.69
N ALA A 68 5.70 -9.75 -9.48
CA ALA A 68 4.34 -9.32 -9.13
C ALA A 68 3.42 -9.09 -10.37
N GLY A 69 3.68 -9.78 -11.48
CA GLY A 69 2.85 -9.69 -12.69
C GLY A 69 2.70 -8.25 -13.18
N VAL A 70 1.45 -7.80 -13.38
CA VAL A 70 1.17 -6.44 -13.90
C VAL A 70 1.33 -5.32 -12.86
N SER A 71 1.72 -5.61 -11.63
CA SER A 71 1.70 -4.61 -10.54
C SER A 71 2.54 -3.37 -10.83
N LEU A 72 3.75 -3.53 -11.42
CA LEU A 72 4.60 -2.40 -11.79
C LEU A 72 3.98 -1.55 -12.91
N ASP A 73 3.39 -2.20 -13.92
CA ASP A 73 2.74 -1.54 -15.04
C ASP A 73 1.45 -0.81 -14.59
N MET A 74 0.70 -1.40 -13.65
CA MET A 74 -0.48 -0.76 -13.03
C MET A 74 -0.08 0.51 -12.30
N ILE A 75 0.98 0.50 -11.49
CA ILE A 75 1.47 1.70 -10.81
C ILE A 75 1.82 2.79 -11.83
N SER A 76 2.51 2.42 -12.92
CA SER A 76 2.88 3.37 -13.98
C SER A 76 1.66 3.96 -14.68
N ALA A 77 0.69 3.13 -15.05
CA ALA A 77 -0.47 3.54 -15.84
C ALA A 77 -1.47 4.40 -15.04
N PHE A 78 -1.57 4.13 -13.74
CA PHE A 78 -2.51 4.86 -12.86
C PHE A 78 -1.88 6.05 -12.12
N ALA A 79 -0.55 6.23 -12.22
CA ALA A 79 0.15 7.37 -11.64
C ALA A 79 -0.39 8.70 -12.17
N GLY A 80 -0.90 9.57 -11.26
CA GLY A 80 -1.53 10.84 -11.62
C GLY A 80 -2.97 10.71 -12.17
N VAL A 81 -3.54 9.52 -12.19
CA VAL A 81 -4.93 9.27 -12.60
C VAL A 81 -5.82 9.06 -11.38
N VAL A 82 -5.42 8.17 -10.47
CA VAL A 82 -6.13 7.88 -9.22
C VAL A 82 -5.15 7.77 -8.06
N PRO A 83 -5.61 7.91 -6.81
CA PRO A 83 -4.81 7.56 -5.63
C PRO A 83 -4.38 6.09 -5.66
N ILE A 84 -3.11 5.82 -5.32
CA ILE A 84 -2.51 4.49 -5.28
C ILE A 84 -2.03 4.19 -3.87
N LEU A 85 -2.39 3.03 -3.33
CA LEU A 85 -1.82 2.48 -2.10
C LEU A 85 -1.12 1.16 -2.39
N GLY A 86 0.16 1.05 -2.08
CA GLY A 86 0.91 -0.20 -2.08
C GLY A 86 1.10 -0.74 -0.68
N VAL A 87 0.76 -2.01 -0.45
CA VAL A 87 0.92 -2.69 0.84
C VAL A 87 1.97 -3.79 0.72
N CYS A 88 2.98 -3.77 1.57
CA CYS A 88 4.08 -4.75 1.64
C CYS A 88 4.78 -4.92 0.28
N LEU A 89 4.49 -5.97 -0.50
CA LEU A 89 5.02 -6.12 -1.87
C LEU A 89 4.59 -4.93 -2.75
N GLY A 90 3.38 -4.41 -2.58
CA GLY A 90 2.90 -3.23 -3.29
C GLY A 90 3.72 -1.96 -2.97
N HIS A 91 4.12 -1.76 -1.71
CA HIS A 91 5.04 -0.70 -1.32
C HIS A 91 6.42 -0.87 -2.01
N GLN A 92 6.96 -2.08 -2.00
CA GLN A 92 8.23 -2.41 -2.67
C GLN A 92 8.12 -2.19 -4.19
N SER A 93 6.97 -2.50 -4.78
CA SER A 93 6.68 -2.26 -6.20
C SER A 93 6.67 -0.76 -6.53
N ILE A 94 6.10 0.08 -5.67
CA ILE A 94 6.17 1.55 -5.81
C ILE A 94 7.62 2.02 -5.79
N VAL A 95 8.40 1.60 -4.79
CA VAL A 95 9.82 2.00 -4.69
C VAL A 95 10.62 1.56 -5.91
N GLN A 96 10.46 0.31 -6.37
CA GLN A 96 11.17 -0.21 -7.53
C GLN A 96 10.74 0.46 -8.84
N GLN A 97 9.45 0.70 -9.03
CA GLN A 97 8.91 1.38 -10.22
C GLN A 97 9.47 2.81 -10.33
N GLN A 98 9.73 3.47 -9.21
CA GLN A 98 10.34 4.81 -9.16
C GLN A 98 11.89 4.77 -9.29
N GLY A 99 12.51 3.59 -9.38
CA GLY A 99 13.95 3.41 -9.58
C GLY A 99 14.75 3.10 -8.30
N GLY A 100 14.10 2.93 -7.15
CA GLY A 100 14.74 2.49 -5.92
C GLY A 100 15.01 0.98 -5.91
N LYS A 101 15.84 0.53 -4.98
CA LYS A 101 16.22 -0.87 -4.84
C LYS A 101 15.51 -1.54 -3.67
N ILE A 102 15.17 -2.82 -3.87
CA ILE A 102 14.61 -3.69 -2.84
C ILE A 102 15.68 -4.71 -2.44
N VAL A 103 16.01 -4.71 -1.16
CA VAL A 103 17.09 -5.54 -0.58
C VAL A 103 16.54 -6.45 0.52
N ARG A 104 17.34 -7.42 0.95
CA ARG A 104 16.99 -8.22 2.12
C ARG A 104 17.03 -7.37 3.38
N ALA A 105 15.97 -7.46 4.19
CA ALA A 105 15.96 -6.85 5.51
C ALA A 105 17.01 -7.54 6.40
N GLU A 106 17.66 -6.76 7.28
CA GLU A 106 18.65 -7.31 8.23
C GLU A 106 18.05 -8.40 9.14
N ARG A 107 16.75 -8.28 9.42
CA ARG A 107 16.01 -9.26 10.24
C ARG A 107 14.74 -9.69 9.51
N LEU A 108 14.55 -11.01 9.45
CA LEU A 108 13.28 -11.58 9.00
C LEU A 108 12.17 -11.21 9.99
N MET A 109 11.12 -10.55 9.49
CA MET A 109 9.93 -10.20 10.24
C MET A 109 8.76 -11.04 9.73
N HIS A 110 8.19 -11.87 10.60
CA HIS A 110 7.02 -12.68 10.28
C HIS A 110 6.11 -12.76 11.50
N GLY A 111 4.94 -12.12 11.44
CA GLY A 111 3.99 -12.06 12.55
C GLY A 111 4.54 -11.37 13.80
N LYS A 112 5.40 -10.38 13.61
CA LYS A 112 5.98 -9.56 14.69
C LYS A 112 5.52 -8.13 14.57
N THR A 113 5.47 -7.44 15.71
CA THR A 113 5.17 -6.01 15.74
C THR A 113 6.42 -5.15 15.83
N SER A 114 6.28 -3.91 15.42
CA SER A 114 7.27 -2.85 15.64
C SER A 114 6.57 -1.54 15.89
N LEU A 115 7.15 -0.70 16.73
CA LEU A 115 6.78 0.70 16.81
C LEU A 115 7.42 1.45 15.64
N ILE A 116 6.65 2.28 14.96
CA ILE A 116 7.12 3.15 13.89
C ILE A 116 6.82 4.61 14.21
N LYS A 117 7.67 5.50 13.72
CA LYS A 117 7.44 6.93 13.68
C LYS A 117 7.01 7.30 12.27
N HIS A 118 6.09 8.25 12.14
CA HIS A 118 5.58 8.71 10.86
C HIS A 118 5.43 10.23 10.82
N ASP A 119 5.20 10.80 9.63
CA ASP A 119 5.13 12.25 9.43
C ASP A 119 3.77 12.87 9.84
N GLY A 120 2.76 12.07 10.15
CA GLY A 120 1.42 12.52 10.55
C GLY A 120 0.58 13.10 9.42
N LYS A 121 0.96 12.89 8.15
CA LYS A 121 0.28 13.47 6.99
C LYS A 121 -0.41 12.39 6.16
N SER A 122 -1.39 12.82 5.31
CA SER A 122 -2.07 11.97 4.34
C SER A 122 -2.62 10.69 5.00
N VAL A 123 -2.20 9.50 4.59
CA VAL A 123 -2.67 8.23 5.17
C VAL A 123 -2.35 8.09 6.66
N PHE A 124 -1.36 8.82 7.19
CA PHE A 124 -0.97 8.81 8.59
C PHE A 124 -1.67 9.88 9.45
N GLU A 125 -2.56 10.68 8.86
CA GLU A 125 -3.25 11.74 9.61
C GLU A 125 -4.10 11.18 10.75
N GLY A 126 -3.92 11.73 11.95
CA GLY A 126 -4.66 11.34 13.15
C GLY A 126 -4.27 10.00 13.77
N LEU A 127 -3.22 9.34 13.27
CA LEU A 127 -2.70 8.12 13.87
C LEU A 127 -1.85 8.43 15.13
N PRO A 128 -1.77 7.50 16.11
CA PRO A 128 -0.87 7.65 17.26
C PRO A 128 0.60 7.77 16.82
N GLN A 129 1.39 8.50 17.59
CA GLN A 129 2.81 8.72 17.31
C GLN A 129 3.68 8.42 18.53
N PRO A 130 4.51 7.37 18.53
CA PRO A 130 4.58 6.29 17.55
C PRO A 130 3.38 5.34 17.60
N PHE A 131 3.21 4.46 16.58
CA PHE A 131 2.19 3.42 16.65
C PHE A 131 2.72 2.03 16.27
N GLU A 132 2.01 1.01 16.74
CA GLU A 132 2.39 -0.38 16.54
C GLU A 132 1.86 -0.91 15.20
N VAL A 133 2.72 -1.63 14.46
CA VAL A 133 2.38 -2.21 13.16
C VAL A 133 2.81 -3.66 13.06
N GLY A 134 1.99 -4.48 12.41
CA GLY A 134 2.30 -5.87 12.10
C GLY A 134 3.21 -5.98 10.87
N ARG A 135 4.27 -6.76 10.96
CA ARG A 135 5.28 -6.96 9.91
C ARG A 135 5.40 -8.42 9.50
N TYR A 136 5.43 -8.67 8.19
CA TYR A 136 5.48 -10.01 7.59
C TYR A 136 6.45 -10.07 6.40
N HIS A 137 7.53 -9.28 6.41
CA HIS A 137 8.41 -9.11 5.25
C HIS A 137 9.86 -9.55 5.53
N SER A 138 10.51 -10.07 4.50
CA SER A 138 11.95 -10.39 4.46
C SER A 138 12.75 -9.42 3.58
N LEU A 139 12.05 -8.57 2.82
CA LEU A 139 12.62 -7.56 1.94
C LEU A 139 12.20 -6.17 2.43
N CYS A 140 12.99 -5.15 2.11
CA CYS A 140 12.69 -3.75 2.39
C CYS A 140 13.31 -2.84 1.33
N ALA A 141 12.84 -1.59 1.26
CA ALA A 141 13.48 -0.56 0.46
C ALA A 141 14.86 -0.20 1.04
N GLU A 142 15.85 -0.04 0.15
CA GLU A 142 17.19 0.40 0.50
C GLU A 142 17.20 1.93 0.60
N THR A 143 17.54 2.46 1.77
CA THR A 143 17.49 3.91 2.07
C THR A 143 18.38 4.71 1.12
N ASP A 144 19.60 4.25 0.87
CA ASP A 144 20.59 4.97 0.05
C ASP A 144 20.22 5.02 -1.44
N SER A 145 19.29 4.19 -1.90
CA SER A 145 18.81 4.15 -3.27
C SER A 145 17.42 4.74 -3.46
N LEU A 146 16.83 5.32 -2.40
CA LEU A 146 15.49 5.89 -2.51
C LEU A 146 15.52 7.08 -3.49
N PRO A 147 14.69 7.05 -4.56
CA PRO A 147 14.72 8.09 -5.58
C PRO A 147 14.15 9.42 -5.05
N ASP A 148 14.62 10.52 -5.63
CA ASP A 148 14.20 11.88 -5.25
C ASP A 148 12.70 12.16 -5.44
N THR A 149 12.00 11.34 -6.22
CA THR A 149 10.53 11.42 -6.41
C THR A 149 9.75 10.97 -5.18
N LEU A 150 10.37 10.19 -4.30
CA LEU A 150 9.77 9.67 -3.08
C LEU A 150 10.29 10.39 -1.83
N GLU A 151 9.46 10.44 -0.80
CA GLU A 151 9.85 10.82 0.56
C GLU A 151 9.54 9.68 1.53
N ILE A 152 10.37 9.53 2.56
CA ILE A 152 10.11 8.60 3.66
C ILE A 152 9.04 9.20 4.56
N THR A 153 7.95 8.50 4.76
CA THR A 153 6.82 8.95 5.59
C THR A 153 6.71 8.21 6.91
N ALA A 154 7.33 7.02 6.99
CA ALA A 154 7.39 6.25 8.24
C ALA A 154 8.65 5.38 8.28
N GLU A 155 9.20 5.20 9.49
CA GLU A 155 10.37 4.36 9.73
C GLU A 155 10.36 3.75 11.13
N THR A 156 11.10 2.66 11.31
CA THR A 156 11.41 2.11 12.63
C THR A 156 12.55 2.91 13.29
N ASP A 157 12.73 2.75 14.62
CA ASP A 157 13.88 3.35 15.32
C ASP A 157 15.25 2.86 14.78
N SER A 158 15.29 1.71 14.09
CA SER A 158 16.50 1.18 13.42
C SER A 158 16.68 1.68 11.99
N GLY A 159 15.85 2.61 11.51
CA GLY A 159 15.96 3.22 10.17
C GLY A 159 15.41 2.35 9.02
N VAL A 160 14.63 1.30 9.30
CA VAL A 160 13.95 0.56 8.24
C VAL A 160 12.77 1.38 7.73
N ILE A 161 12.75 1.65 6.42
CA ILE A 161 11.65 2.36 5.77
C ILE A 161 10.36 1.55 5.90
N MET A 162 9.34 2.17 6.48
CA MET A 162 8.03 1.58 6.72
C MET A 162 6.91 2.30 5.98
N GLY A 163 7.19 3.46 5.41
CA GLY A 163 6.27 4.22 4.57
C GLY A 163 7.01 5.11 3.59
N VAL A 164 6.46 5.24 2.39
CA VAL A 164 6.90 6.20 1.37
C VAL A 164 5.70 6.91 0.76
N ARG A 165 5.92 8.12 0.27
CA ARG A 165 4.96 8.92 -0.49
C ARG A 165 5.64 9.52 -1.70
N HIS A 166 4.95 9.57 -2.84
CA HIS A 166 5.41 10.35 -3.98
C HIS A 166 5.19 11.85 -3.71
N LYS A 167 6.21 12.67 -3.98
CA LYS A 167 6.20 14.10 -3.62
C LYS A 167 5.13 14.94 -4.32
N THR A 168 4.65 14.51 -5.48
CA THR A 168 3.71 15.29 -6.31
C THR A 168 2.47 14.51 -6.75
N LEU A 169 2.50 13.18 -6.71
CA LEU A 169 1.38 12.31 -7.09
C LEU A 169 0.78 11.68 -5.85
N GLN A 170 -0.48 11.30 -5.92
CA GLN A 170 -1.18 10.60 -4.83
C GLN A 170 -0.82 9.11 -4.81
N ILE A 171 0.43 8.82 -4.46
CA ILE A 171 0.96 7.46 -4.36
C ILE A 171 1.55 7.28 -2.97
N GLU A 172 1.01 6.35 -2.21
CA GLU A 172 1.40 5.99 -0.86
C GLU A 172 1.83 4.52 -0.80
N GLY A 173 2.88 4.22 -0.08
CA GLY A 173 3.31 2.85 0.15
C GLY A 173 3.58 2.59 1.61
N VAL A 174 3.08 1.47 2.15
CA VAL A 174 3.35 1.03 3.52
C VAL A 174 3.93 -0.38 3.52
N GLN A 175 5.08 -0.57 4.20
CA GLN A 175 5.76 -1.86 4.28
C GLN A 175 5.07 -2.84 5.22
N PHE A 176 4.33 -2.33 6.20
CA PHE A 176 3.55 -3.11 7.15
C PHE A 176 2.16 -3.45 6.60
N HIS A 177 1.42 -4.26 7.35
CA HIS A 177 0.07 -4.72 7.00
C HIS A 177 -0.99 -3.94 7.80
N PRO A 178 -1.63 -2.90 7.22
CA PRO A 178 -2.68 -2.13 7.91
C PRO A 178 -3.94 -2.96 8.18
N GLU A 179 -4.17 -4.03 7.41
CA GLU A 179 -5.30 -4.95 7.54
C GLU A 179 -5.11 -5.99 8.65
N SER A 180 -3.90 -6.08 9.20
CA SER A 180 -3.59 -7.07 10.24
C SER A 180 -4.16 -6.66 11.59
N VAL A 181 -4.63 -7.64 12.35
CA VAL A 181 -5.01 -7.46 13.77
C VAL A 181 -3.85 -6.95 14.64
N LEU A 182 -2.61 -7.11 14.15
CA LEU A 182 -1.40 -6.59 14.79
C LEU A 182 -1.13 -5.11 14.48
N THR A 183 -2.02 -4.44 13.74
CA THR A 183 -1.94 -3.01 13.41
C THR A 183 -3.21 -2.31 13.90
N PRO A 184 -3.31 -1.98 15.21
CA PRO A 184 -4.56 -1.47 15.79
C PRO A 184 -5.12 -0.19 15.14
N ALA A 185 -4.24 0.68 14.61
CA ALA A 185 -4.64 1.91 13.93
C ALA A 185 -4.77 1.77 12.40
N GLY A 186 -4.65 0.56 11.87
CA GLY A 186 -4.68 0.30 10.42
C GLY A 186 -5.99 0.70 9.74
N GLU A 187 -7.11 0.55 10.43
CA GLU A 187 -8.43 0.98 9.94
C GLU A 187 -8.48 2.48 9.66
N THR A 188 -7.87 3.31 10.53
CA THR A 188 -7.78 4.76 10.33
C THR A 188 -6.93 5.08 9.09
N LEU A 189 -5.81 4.41 8.90
CA LEU A 189 -4.96 4.57 7.71
C LEU A 189 -5.74 4.26 6.42
N MET A 190 -6.43 3.14 6.37
CA MET A 190 -7.24 2.73 5.21
C MET A 190 -8.40 3.71 4.96
N SER A 191 -9.04 4.21 6.02
CA SER A 191 -10.07 5.26 5.92
C SER A 191 -9.47 6.57 5.36
N ASN A 192 -8.26 6.95 5.75
CA ASN A 192 -7.61 8.15 5.22
C ASN A 192 -7.28 8.00 3.73
N PHE A 193 -6.83 6.82 3.29
CA PHE A 193 -6.62 6.55 1.87
C PHE A 193 -7.91 6.71 1.05
N MET A 194 -9.05 6.19 1.54
CA MET A 194 -10.34 6.31 0.84
C MET A 194 -10.89 7.74 0.76
N LYS A 195 -10.36 8.69 1.53
CA LYS A 195 -10.72 10.13 1.43
C LYS A 195 -9.98 10.86 0.32
N MET A 196 -8.93 10.25 -0.25
CA MET A 196 -8.21 10.84 -1.36
C MET A 196 -9.13 10.84 -2.60
N GLU A 197 -9.00 11.86 -3.41
CA GLU A 197 -9.86 12.04 -4.59
C GLU A 197 -9.06 11.80 -5.88
N LYS A 198 -9.74 11.34 -6.93
CA LYS A 198 -9.18 11.20 -8.28
C LYS A 198 -8.63 12.56 -8.76
N GLN A 199 -7.42 12.56 -9.32
CA GLN A 199 -6.75 13.77 -9.85
C GLN A 199 -7.29 14.17 -11.22
#